data_2f63841b78d1df79735355d81d44e7c7
#
_entry.id   2f63841b78d1df79735355d81d44e7c7
#
_cell.length_a   1.000
_cell.length_b   1.000
_cell.length_c   1.000
_cell.angle_alpha   90.00
_cell.angle_beta   90.00
_cell.angle_gamma   90.00
#
_symmetry.space_group_name_H-M   'P 1'
#
loop_
_entity.id
_entity.type
_entity.pdbx_description
1 polymer ?
#
loop_
_entity_poly.entity_id
_entity_poly.type
_entity_poly.pdbx_seq_one_letter_code
_entity_poly.pdbx_strand_id
1 'polypeptide(L)'
;MNIQLSEHFTYKKLLRFILPSIIMMVFTSIYSVVDGIFVSNFVGKSAFASVNLIMPYLMGISALGFMIGTGGSAFVSKTLGEGKKKLANQYFSMLVTIAAIGGFVLSVLSFIFMRRIVMAFGAAGNLIDYCTLYGRISCISLTAFMLQNVFQSFFVAAGKPQLGLKVIVAAGCTNIVLDALFIGVLHFGIAGAAFATMTSEFIGGLLPVVYFFRKNDSLLHFVKPVFDRRVFLKTCTNGSSELMTNLSMSLVNALYNLQLMKIAGENGVAAYGAVMYVNFIFVATFLGYAIGCAPVISYHYGAGNHAELKNLYKKSMSIILVWGVILFGAAQLLAPVLSKIFVGYNTGLYAMTLHGFRVYAIAFLIIGINIFGSSFFTALNNGLISAVISFLRTLVFQVIMVLTLPLWFGINGIWSAIGVAEALTLIMTTIFFVRQKDKYHYL
;
A
#
# COMPACT_ATOMS: atom_id res chain seq x y z
N MET A 1 7.72 7.64 -26.08
CA MET A 1 8.62 8.61 -25.45
C MET A 1 8.97 8.14 -24.05
N ASN A 2 10.23 7.81 -23.79
CA ASN A 2 10.69 7.50 -22.43
C ASN A 2 10.92 8.82 -21.69
N ILE A 3 10.07 9.13 -20.71
CA ILE A 3 10.24 10.31 -19.85
C ILE A 3 11.35 9.97 -18.84
N GLN A 4 12.39 10.81 -18.78
CA GLN A 4 13.51 10.62 -17.86
C GLN A 4 13.25 11.38 -16.54
N LEU A 5 13.80 10.86 -15.42
CA LEU A 5 13.67 11.50 -14.11
C LEU A 5 14.29 12.91 -14.05
N SER A 6 15.28 13.18 -14.91
CA SER A 6 16.03 14.45 -14.99
C SER A 6 15.31 15.58 -15.72
N GLU A 7 14.19 15.28 -16.36
CA GLU A 7 13.49 16.25 -17.21
C GLU A 7 12.64 17.25 -16.40
N HIS A 8 12.33 18.40 -17.00
CA HIS A 8 11.31 19.31 -16.47
C HIS A 8 9.92 18.71 -16.62
N PHE A 9 9.13 18.71 -15.55
CA PHE A 9 7.78 18.13 -15.51
C PHE A 9 6.69 19.19 -15.64
N THR A 10 6.00 19.18 -16.77
CA THR A 10 4.70 19.84 -16.92
C THR A 10 3.61 18.97 -16.27
N TYR A 11 2.40 19.49 -16.03
CA TYR A 11 1.27 18.71 -15.52
C TYR A 11 1.00 17.45 -16.34
N LYS A 12 0.94 17.59 -17.68
CA LYS A 12 0.72 16.47 -18.61
C LYS A 12 1.81 15.42 -18.52
N LYS A 13 3.06 15.84 -18.44
CA LYS A 13 4.22 14.94 -18.38
C LYS A 13 4.29 14.21 -17.05
N LEU A 14 4.02 14.90 -15.93
CA LEU A 14 3.99 14.34 -14.60
C LEU A 14 2.89 13.29 -14.48
N LEU A 15 1.66 13.62 -14.87
CA LEU A 15 0.55 12.67 -14.88
C LEU A 15 0.83 11.46 -15.77
N ARG A 16 1.37 11.65 -16.98
CA ARG A 16 1.73 10.55 -17.88
C ARG A 16 2.79 9.62 -17.30
N PHE A 17 3.74 10.15 -16.56
CA PHE A 17 4.79 9.37 -15.90
C PHE A 17 4.25 8.58 -14.71
N ILE A 18 3.37 9.19 -13.89
CA ILE A 18 2.85 8.61 -12.65
C ILE A 18 1.66 7.67 -12.90
N LEU A 19 0.87 7.91 -13.96
CA LEU A 19 -0.35 7.15 -14.26
C LEU A 19 -0.17 5.62 -14.21
N PRO A 20 0.92 5.02 -14.73
CA PRO A 20 1.15 3.59 -14.59
C PRO A 20 1.21 3.12 -13.12
N SER A 21 1.80 3.93 -12.23
CA SER A 21 1.86 3.61 -10.80
C SER A 21 0.49 3.70 -10.13
N ILE A 22 -0.35 4.67 -10.53
CA ILE A 22 -1.72 4.77 -10.06
C ILE A 22 -2.53 3.55 -10.49
N ILE A 23 -2.48 3.21 -11.79
CA ILE A 23 -3.20 2.04 -12.32
C ILE A 23 -2.70 0.75 -11.66
N MET A 24 -1.41 0.62 -11.43
CA MET A 24 -0.80 -0.51 -10.73
C MET A 24 -1.42 -0.71 -9.33
N MET A 25 -1.52 0.35 -8.53
CA MET A 25 -2.06 0.27 -7.17
C MET A 25 -3.57 0.00 -7.16
N VAL A 26 -4.31 0.65 -8.06
CA VAL A 26 -5.76 0.40 -8.23
C VAL A 26 -6.01 -1.04 -8.67
N PHE A 27 -5.25 -1.53 -9.64
CA PHE A 27 -5.38 -2.91 -10.12
C PHE A 27 -5.04 -3.93 -9.02
N THR A 28 -4.00 -3.66 -8.21
CA THR A 28 -3.67 -4.48 -7.03
C THR A 28 -4.84 -4.56 -6.06
N SER A 29 -5.49 -3.44 -5.77
CA SER A 29 -6.67 -3.42 -4.89
C SER A 29 -7.85 -4.21 -5.47
N ILE A 30 -8.08 -4.11 -6.77
CA ILE A 30 -9.19 -4.81 -7.45
C ILE A 30 -8.95 -6.32 -7.43
N TYR A 31 -7.78 -6.81 -7.85
CA TYR A 31 -7.56 -8.25 -7.91
C TYR A 31 -7.57 -8.90 -6.51
N SER A 32 -7.13 -8.18 -5.47
CA SER A 32 -7.22 -8.67 -4.09
C SER A 32 -8.68 -8.85 -3.63
N VAL A 33 -9.58 -7.96 -4.08
CA VAL A 33 -11.02 -8.11 -3.82
C VAL A 33 -11.59 -9.32 -4.58
N VAL A 34 -11.17 -9.50 -5.83
CA VAL A 34 -11.62 -10.64 -6.66
C VAL A 34 -11.18 -11.98 -6.05
N ASP A 35 -9.93 -12.09 -5.60
CA ASP A 35 -9.42 -13.27 -4.89
C ASP A 35 -10.29 -13.59 -3.65
N GLY A 36 -10.58 -12.59 -2.82
CA GLY A 36 -11.48 -12.75 -1.67
C GLY A 36 -12.89 -13.24 -2.05
N ILE A 37 -13.44 -12.78 -3.19
CA ILE A 37 -14.73 -13.23 -3.71
C ILE A 37 -14.66 -14.72 -4.12
N PHE A 38 -13.61 -15.15 -4.82
CA PHE A 38 -13.43 -16.56 -5.19
C PHE A 38 -13.38 -17.46 -3.95
N VAL A 39 -12.54 -17.12 -2.97
CA VAL A 39 -12.43 -17.89 -1.72
C VAL A 39 -13.76 -17.95 -0.97
N SER A 40 -14.44 -16.83 -0.82
CA SER A 40 -15.70 -16.75 -0.08
C SER A 40 -16.83 -17.58 -0.72
N ASN A 41 -16.99 -17.47 -2.04
CA ASN A 41 -18.14 -18.08 -2.74
C ASN A 41 -17.92 -19.55 -3.11
N PHE A 42 -16.69 -19.96 -3.42
CA PHE A 42 -16.43 -21.30 -3.95
C PHE A 42 -15.77 -22.24 -2.93
N VAL A 43 -15.06 -21.72 -1.93
CA VAL A 43 -14.41 -22.57 -0.91
C VAL A 43 -15.22 -22.60 0.39
N GLY A 44 -15.87 -21.51 0.75
CA GLY A 44 -16.78 -21.42 1.87
C GLY A 44 -16.28 -20.62 3.07
N LYS A 45 -17.14 -20.48 4.08
CA LYS A 45 -16.95 -19.57 5.23
C LYS A 45 -15.68 -19.85 6.04
N SER A 46 -15.39 -21.12 6.33
CA SER A 46 -14.21 -21.49 7.15
C SER A 46 -12.90 -21.18 6.45
N ALA A 47 -12.82 -21.40 5.13
CA ALA A 47 -11.65 -21.05 4.32
C ALA A 47 -11.47 -19.53 4.23
N PHE A 48 -12.55 -18.78 3.99
CA PHE A 48 -12.51 -17.32 3.95
C PHE A 48 -12.08 -16.73 5.31
N ALA A 49 -12.61 -17.27 6.41
CA ALA A 49 -12.21 -16.87 7.75
C ALA A 49 -10.72 -17.16 8.01
N SER A 50 -10.21 -18.30 7.51
CA SER A 50 -8.80 -18.69 7.65
C SER A 50 -7.87 -17.72 6.93
N VAL A 51 -8.19 -17.35 5.68
CA VAL A 51 -7.42 -16.37 4.91
C VAL A 51 -7.40 -15.03 5.64
N ASN A 52 -8.56 -14.53 6.07
CA ASN A 52 -8.64 -13.26 6.80
C ASN A 52 -7.87 -13.26 8.11
N LEU A 53 -7.78 -14.39 8.80
CA LEU A 53 -7.04 -14.50 10.07
C LEU A 53 -5.53 -14.44 9.87
N ILE A 54 -4.99 -15.10 8.83
CA ILE A 54 -3.54 -15.16 8.59
C ILE A 54 -3.00 -14.01 7.74
N MET A 55 -3.85 -13.35 6.94
CA MET A 55 -3.46 -12.24 6.07
C MET A 55 -2.74 -11.10 6.80
N PRO A 56 -3.18 -10.62 7.98
CA PRO A 56 -2.45 -9.57 8.70
C PRO A 56 -1.00 -9.92 9.00
N TYR A 57 -0.72 -11.20 9.30
CA TYR A 57 0.64 -11.68 9.51
C TYR A 57 1.48 -11.65 8.22
N LEU A 58 0.95 -12.20 7.12
CA LEU A 58 1.65 -12.24 5.83
C LEU A 58 1.89 -10.82 5.30
N MET A 59 0.89 -9.94 5.39
CA MET A 59 1.00 -8.53 5.02
C MET A 59 2.00 -7.78 5.92
N GLY A 60 2.02 -8.06 7.22
CA GLY A 60 2.98 -7.46 8.15
C GLY A 60 4.42 -7.77 7.79
N ILE A 61 4.73 -9.03 7.41
CA ILE A 61 6.07 -9.40 6.95
C ILE A 61 6.37 -8.78 5.58
N SER A 62 5.43 -8.84 4.65
CA SER A 62 5.65 -8.28 3.30
C SER A 62 5.78 -6.75 3.32
N ALA A 63 5.28 -6.07 4.36
CA ALA A 63 5.45 -4.64 4.57
C ALA A 63 6.93 -4.21 4.75
N LEU A 64 7.80 -5.14 5.16
CA LEU A 64 9.25 -4.92 5.12
C LEU A 64 9.76 -4.72 3.68
N GLY A 65 9.12 -5.36 2.70
CA GLY A 65 9.37 -5.10 1.28
C GLY A 65 9.00 -3.68 0.88
N PHE A 66 7.83 -3.18 1.30
CA PHE A 66 7.45 -1.78 1.08
C PHE A 66 8.43 -0.82 1.75
N MET A 67 8.84 -1.09 2.99
CA MET A 67 9.82 -0.27 3.71
C MET A 67 11.13 -0.15 2.92
N ILE A 68 11.68 -1.27 2.45
CA ILE A 68 12.92 -1.29 1.66
C ILE A 68 12.69 -0.66 0.28
N GLY A 69 11.53 -0.90 -0.34
CA GLY A 69 11.17 -0.38 -1.66
C GLY A 69 11.06 1.15 -1.67
N THR A 70 10.22 1.72 -0.81
CA THR A 70 9.99 3.18 -0.77
C THR A 70 11.18 3.93 -0.21
N GLY A 71 11.74 3.50 0.92
CA GLY A 71 12.91 4.13 1.51
C GLY A 71 14.16 4.00 0.65
N GLY A 72 14.35 2.82 0.04
CA GLY A 72 15.49 2.53 -0.82
C GLY A 72 15.41 3.23 -2.18
N SER A 73 14.25 3.22 -2.83
CA SER A 73 14.07 3.90 -4.11
C SER A 73 14.29 5.41 -3.99
N ALA A 74 13.84 6.03 -2.91
CA ALA A 74 14.12 7.43 -2.61
C ALA A 74 15.62 7.68 -2.45
N PHE A 75 16.33 6.84 -1.68
CA PHE A 75 17.76 6.99 -1.49
C PHE A 75 18.57 6.76 -2.77
N VAL A 76 18.23 5.73 -3.53
CA VAL A 76 18.87 5.40 -4.83
C VAL A 76 18.60 6.50 -5.86
N SER A 77 17.36 7.00 -5.96
CA SER A 77 17.02 8.10 -6.88
C SER A 77 17.75 9.40 -6.55
N LYS A 78 17.91 9.71 -5.26
CA LYS A 78 18.76 10.82 -4.81
C LYS A 78 20.20 10.64 -5.27
N THR A 79 20.78 9.45 -5.08
CA THR A 79 22.16 9.13 -5.48
C THR A 79 22.34 9.22 -7.00
N LEU A 80 21.29 8.84 -7.78
CA LEU A 80 21.27 9.06 -9.25
C LEU A 80 21.25 10.55 -9.58
N GLY A 81 20.48 11.36 -8.85
CA GLY A 81 20.44 12.81 -9.02
C GLY A 81 21.79 13.48 -8.73
N GLU A 82 22.53 12.97 -7.74
CA GLU A 82 23.91 13.38 -7.46
C GLU A 82 24.93 13.00 -8.57
N GLY A 83 24.50 12.35 -9.65
CA GLY A 83 25.35 11.88 -10.74
C GLY A 83 26.13 10.59 -10.45
N LYS A 84 25.98 9.98 -9.28
CA LYS A 84 26.73 8.80 -8.81
C LYS A 84 26.08 7.48 -9.27
N LYS A 85 25.94 7.27 -10.59
CA LYS A 85 25.22 6.11 -11.16
C LYS A 85 25.75 4.76 -10.66
N LYS A 86 27.09 4.57 -10.61
CA LYS A 86 27.70 3.31 -10.16
C LYS A 86 27.30 2.99 -8.72
N LEU A 87 27.36 3.99 -7.85
CA LEU A 87 27.01 3.85 -6.43
C LEU A 87 25.51 3.58 -6.24
N ALA A 88 24.65 4.24 -7.01
CA ALA A 88 23.22 4.00 -7.00
C ALA A 88 22.88 2.54 -7.36
N ASN A 89 23.55 1.97 -8.36
CA ASN A 89 23.39 0.56 -8.74
C ASN A 89 23.92 -0.41 -7.66
N GLN A 90 24.99 -0.07 -6.96
CA GLN A 90 25.50 -0.85 -5.84
C GLN A 90 24.49 -0.85 -4.67
N TYR A 91 23.90 0.30 -4.34
CA TYR A 91 22.87 0.41 -3.31
C TYR A 91 21.59 -0.34 -3.69
N PHE A 92 21.13 -0.19 -4.95
CA PHE A 92 20.01 -0.97 -5.47
C PHE A 92 20.24 -2.47 -5.30
N SER A 93 21.40 -2.97 -5.76
CA SER A 93 21.75 -4.38 -5.67
C SER A 93 21.83 -4.87 -4.22
N MET A 94 22.44 -4.07 -3.33
CA MET A 94 22.51 -4.36 -1.91
C MET A 94 21.12 -4.49 -1.27
N LEU A 95 20.22 -3.52 -1.53
CA LEU A 95 18.90 -3.48 -0.91
C LEU A 95 18.01 -4.64 -1.39
N VAL A 96 18.04 -4.95 -2.69
CA VAL A 96 17.32 -6.11 -3.22
C VAL A 96 17.87 -7.42 -2.68
N THR A 97 19.20 -7.55 -2.56
CA THR A 97 19.83 -8.74 -1.97
C THR A 97 19.44 -8.91 -0.50
N ILE A 98 19.45 -7.85 0.29
CA ILE A 98 19.03 -7.90 1.70
C ILE A 98 17.54 -8.27 1.80
N ALA A 99 16.68 -7.72 0.95
CA ALA A 99 15.27 -8.07 0.91
C ALA A 99 15.07 -9.56 0.54
N ALA A 100 15.84 -10.07 -0.43
CA ALA A 100 15.77 -11.48 -0.83
C ALA A 100 16.22 -12.42 0.30
N ILE A 101 17.37 -12.15 0.90
CA ILE A 101 17.91 -12.99 1.99
C ILE A 101 17.01 -12.88 3.23
N GLY A 102 16.63 -11.67 3.64
CA GLY A 102 15.73 -11.45 4.78
C GLY A 102 14.36 -12.09 4.55
N GLY A 103 13.80 -11.95 3.36
CA GLY A 103 12.56 -12.59 2.95
C GLY A 103 12.65 -14.10 3.00
N PHE A 104 13.75 -14.68 2.52
CA PHE A 104 13.98 -16.13 2.57
C PHE A 104 14.06 -16.64 4.00
N VAL A 105 14.82 -15.99 4.87
CA VAL A 105 14.91 -16.36 6.29
C VAL A 105 13.55 -16.29 6.96
N LEU A 106 12.80 -15.20 6.74
CA LEU A 106 11.46 -15.04 7.29
C LEU A 106 10.47 -16.07 6.72
N SER A 107 10.58 -16.41 5.43
CA SER A 107 9.78 -17.47 4.80
C SER A 107 10.00 -18.82 5.48
N VAL A 108 11.26 -19.22 5.68
CA VAL A 108 11.61 -20.48 6.33
C VAL A 108 11.14 -20.51 7.79
N LEU A 109 11.41 -19.46 8.55
CA LEU A 109 10.95 -19.36 9.94
C LEU A 109 9.43 -19.42 10.03
N SER A 110 8.73 -18.66 9.20
CA SER A 110 7.26 -18.64 9.16
C SER A 110 6.69 -20.01 8.78
N PHE A 111 7.28 -20.70 7.80
CA PHE A 111 6.86 -22.03 7.39
C PHE A 111 6.98 -23.07 8.54
N ILE A 112 8.11 -23.06 9.27
CA ILE A 112 8.36 -23.97 10.39
C ILE A 112 7.39 -23.68 11.54
N PHE A 113 7.23 -22.42 11.91
CA PHE A 113 6.44 -22.02 13.07
C PHE A 113 4.97 -21.69 12.75
N MET A 114 4.49 -21.89 11.52
CA MET A 114 3.17 -21.47 11.06
C MET A 114 2.03 -21.90 12.00
N ARG A 115 2.03 -23.16 12.45
CA ARG A 115 1.00 -23.65 13.37
C ARG A 115 0.95 -22.88 14.70
N ARG A 116 2.12 -22.52 15.24
CA ARG A 116 2.20 -21.72 16.47
C ARG A 116 1.74 -20.29 16.24
N ILE A 117 2.11 -19.71 15.11
CA ILE A 117 1.72 -18.35 14.70
C ILE A 117 0.20 -18.27 14.57
N VAL A 118 -0.40 -19.22 13.87
CA VAL A 118 -1.86 -19.29 13.67
C VAL A 118 -2.61 -19.39 15.00
N MET A 119 -2.15 -20.21 15.93
CA MET A 119 -2.74 -20.31 17.27
C MET A 119 -2.59 -19.00 18.06
N ALA A 120 -1.44 -18.32 17.95
CA ALA A 120 -1.21 -17.02 18.58
C ALA A 120 -2.15 -15.92 18.03
N PHE A 121 -2.56 -16.04 16.76
CA PHE A 121 -3.55 -15.16 16.14
C PHE A 121 -5.01 -15.53 16.47
N GLY A 122 -5.21 -16.54 17.32
CA GLY A 122 -6.53 -16.90 17.85
C GLY A 122 -7.29 -17.97 17.06
N ALA A 123 -6.63 -18.69 16.15
CA ALA A 123 -7.27 -19.82 15.48
C ALA A 123 -7.57 -20.95 16.48
N ALA A 124 -8.75 -21.56 16.34
CA ALA A 124 -9.20 -22.68 17.17
C ALA A 124 -9.87 -23.77 16.31
N GLY A 125 -9.86 -25.01 16.79
CA GLY A 125 -10.49 -26.14 16.10
C GLY A 125 -9.97 -26.35 14.69
N ASN A 126 -10.86 -26.63 13.76
CA ASN A 126 -10.53 -26.88 12.34
C ASN A 126 -9.89 -25.68 11.63
N LEU A 127 -10.08 -24.47 12.17
CA LEU A 127 -9.51 -23.25 11.61
C LEU A 127 -7.97 -23.29 11.64
N ILE A 128 -7.38 -23.94 12.64
CA ILE A 128 -5.92 -24.11 12.76
C ILE A 128 -5.35 -24.79 11.51
N ASP A 129 -5.98 -25.87 11.05
CA ASP A 129 -5.47 -26.65 9.93
C ASP A 129 -5.63 -25.90 8.61
N TYR A 130 -6.75 -25.22 8.38
CA TYR A 130 -6.95 -24.36 7.21
C TYR A 130 -5.95 -23.19 7.16
N CYS A 131 -5.78 -22.48 8.26
CA CYS A 131 -4.82 -21.37 8.36
C CYS A 131 -3.37 -21.87 8.19
N THR A 132 -3.03 -23.02 8.77
CA THR A 132 -1.68 -23.61 8.67
C THR A 132 -1.37 -24.03 7.24
N LEU A 133 -2.33 -24.66 6.55
CA LEU A 133 -2.17 -25.07 5.15
C LEU A 133 -1.98 -23.84 4.24
N TYR A 134 -2.90 -22.89 4.29
CA TYR A 134 -2.82 -21.65 3.50
C TYR A 134 -1.52 -20.90 3.80
N GLY A 135 -1.23 -20.66 5.07
CA GLY A 135 -0.05 -19.93 5.49
C GLY A 135 1.27 -20.60 5.09
N ARG A 136 1.38 -21.94 5.14
CA ARG A 136 2.58 -22.65 4.69
C ARG A 136 2.79 -22.53 3.18
N ILE A 137 1.74 -22.67 2.38
CA ILE A 137 1.83 -22.47 0.93
C ILE A 137 2.26 -21.03 0.62
N SER A 138 1.63 -20.03 1.25
CA SER A 138 1.98 -18.63 1.08
C SER A 138 3.41 -18.32 1.55
N CYS A 139 3.95 -19.01 2.54
CA CYS A 139 5.34 -18.83 2.96
C CYS A 139 6.34 -19.23 1.88
N ILE A 140 6.01 -20.14 0.95
CA ILE A 140 6.90 -20.52 -0.15
C ILE A 140 7.18 -19.33 -1.07
N SER A 141 6.17 -18.48 -1.30
CA SER A 141 6.27 -17.27 -2.14
C SER A 141 6.50 -15.98 -1.36
N LEU A 142 6.54 -16.00 -0.04
CA LEU A 142 6.67 -14.81 0.79
C LEU A 142 7.89 -13.95 0.42
N THR A 143 9.01 -14.56 0.07
CA THR A 143 10.19 -13.86 -0.46
C THR A 143 9.88 -13.14 -1.77
N ALA A 144 9.17 -13.80 -2.69
CA ALA A 144 8.76 -13.21 -3.96
C ALA A 144 7.76 -12.06 -3.74
N PHE A 145 6.84 -12.21 -2.80
CA PHE A 145 5.90 -11.15 -2.41
C PHE A 145 6.63 -9.93 -1.83
N MET A 146 7.62 -10.12 -0.96
CA MET A 146 8.46 -9.02 -0.49
C MET A 146 9.18 -8.33 -1.65
N LEU A 147 9.78 -9.09 -2.56
CA LEU A 147 10.46 -8.54 -3.74
C LEU A 147 9.50 -7.81 -4.68
N GLN A 148 8.28 -8.31 -4.88
CA GLN A 148 7.24 -7.60 -5.63
C GLN A 148 6.99 -6.21 -5.06
N ASN A 149 6.85 -6.08 -3.73
CA ASN A 149 6.66 -4.80 -3.06
C ASN A 149 7.90 -3.88 -3.17
N VAL A 150 9.10 -4.43 -3.10
CA VAL A 150 10.35 -3.70 -3.34
C VAL A 150 10.38 -3.13 -4.77
N PHE A 151 10.06 -3.95 -5.76
CA PHE A 151 10.18 -3.55 -7.16
C PHE A 151 9.09 -2.57 -7.61
N GLN A 152 7.94 -2.48 -6.94
CA GLN A 152 6.93 -1.46 -7.24
C GLN A 152 7.54 -0.05 -7.24
N SER A 153 8.35 0.28 -6.24
CA SER A 153 9.03 1.58 -6.15
C SER A 153 10.28 1.64 -7.03
N PHE A 154 11.04 0.56 -7.15
CA PHE A 154 12.27 0.55 -7.95
C PHE A 154 12.03 0.61 -9.45
N PHE A 155 10.92 0.12 -9.98
CA PHE A 155 10.56 0.35 -11.38
C PHE A 155 10.41 1.83 -11.71
N VAL A 156 9.85 2.61 -10.79
CA VAL A 156 9.72 4.06 -10.96
C VAL A 156 11.10 4.73 -10.88
N ALA A 157 11.92 4.36 -9.90
CA ALA A 157 13.30 4.85 -9.75
C ALA A 157 14.19 4.49 -10.96
N ALA A 158 13.92 3.35 -11.61
CA ALA A 158 14.58 2.93 -12.83
C ALA A 158 14.09 3.67 -14.11
N GLY A 159 13.09 4.56 -14.00
CA GLY A 159 12.46 5.23 -15.13
C GLY A 159 11.53 4.34 -15.96
N LYS A 160 11.07 3.21 -15.40
CA LYS A 160 10.27 2.18 -16.09
C LYS A 160 8.91 1.88 -15.39
N PRO A 161 8.11 2.90 -15.00
CA PRO A 161 6.84 2.66 -14.31
C PRO A 161 5.85 1.81 -15.13
N GLN A 162 5.87 1.93 -16.46
CA GLN A 162 5.04 1.12 -17.35
C GLN A 162 5.38 -0.37 -17.30
N LEU A 163 6.67 -0.70 -17.09
CA LEU A 163 7.08 -2.10 -16.93
C LEU A 163 6.57 -2.66 -15.59
N GLY A 164 6.66 -1.86 -14.52
CA GLY A 164 6.06 -2.20 -13.23
C GLY A 164 4.57 -2.52 -13.34
N LEU A 165 3.82 -1.66 -14.05
CA LEU A 165 2.41 -1.92 -14.33
C LEU A 165 2.20 -3.25 -15.07
N LYS A 166 2.96 -3.51 -16.14
CA LYS A 166 2.82 -4.76 -16.91
C LYS A 166 3.08 -6.00 -16.06
N VAL A 167 4.10 -5.97 -15.20
CA VAL A 167 4.42 -7.07 -14.29
C VAL A 167 3.29 -7.33 -13.30
N ILE A 168 2.76 -6.28 -12.67
CA ILE A 168 1.66 -6.42 -11.69
C ILE A 168 0.36 -6.87 -12.38
N VAL A 169 0.06 -6.36 -13.57
CA VAL A 169 -1.10 -6.83 -14.34
C VAL A 169 -0.95 -8.31 -14.72
N ALA A 170 0.24 -8.72 -15.17
CA ALA A 170 0.50 -10.13 -15.47
C ALA A 170 0.33 -11.01 -14.22
N ALA A 171 0.87 -10.58 -13.07
CA ALA A 171 0.72 -11.30 -11.80
C ALA A 171 -0.76 -11.40 -11.39
N GLY A 172 -1.48 -10.28 -11.37
CA GLY A 172 -2.89 -10.27 -10.95
C GLY A 172 -3.82 -11.02 -11.91
N CYS A 173 -3.62 -10.91 -13.23
CA CYS A 173 -4.36 -11.73 -14.19
C CYS A 173 -4.09 -13.23 -14.02
N THR A 174 -2.83 -13.60 -13.74
CA THR A 174 -2.49 -15.00 -13.44
C THR A 174 -3.20 -15.47 -12.17
N ASN A 175 -3.25 -14.66 -11.12
CA ASN A 175 -3.98 -14.99 -9.90
C ASN A 175 -5.46 -15.27 -10.21
N ILE A 176 -6.15 -14.34 -10.87
CA ILE A 176 -7.59 -14.47 -11.20
C ILE A 176 -7.85 -15.73 -12.04
N VAL A 177 -7.03 -15.99 -13.07
CA VAL A 177 -7.18 -17.16 -13.94
C VAL A 177 -6.94 -18.46 -13.17
N LEU A 178 -5.91 -18.49 -12.31
CA LEU A 178 -5.62 -19.68 -11.52
C LEU A 178 -6.63 -19.89 -10.38
N ASP A 179 -7.21 -18.84 -9.80
CA ASP A 179 -8.33 -18.97 -8.86
C ASP A 179 -9.52 -19.61 -9.54
N ALA A 180 -9.89 -19.13 -10.74
CA ALA A 180 -10.96 -19.73 -11.51
C ALA A 180 -10.68 -21.22 -11.84
N LEU A 181 -9.45 -21.54 -12.18
CA LEU A 181 -9.06 -22.92 -12.52
C LEU A 181 -8.98 -23.80 -11.27
N PHE A 182 -8.21 -23.42 -10.25
CA PHE A 182 -7.91 -24.26 -9.09
C PHE A 182 -9.08 -24.34 -8.11
N ILE A 183 -9.83 -23.26 -7.95
CA ILE A 183 -10.96 -23.20 -7.04
C ILE A 183 -12.25 -23.57 -7.79
N GLY A 184 -12.51 -22.94 -8.96
CA GLY A 184 -13.76 -23.08 -9.68
C GLY A 184 -13.89 -24.40 -10.46
N VAL A 185 -12.82 -24.87 -11.12
CA VAL A 185 -12.84 -26.08 -11.98
C VAL A 185 -12.30 -27.30 -11.27
N LEU A 186 -11.10 -27.18 -10.66
CA LEU A 186 -10.43 -28.34 -10.04
C LEU A 186 -10.83 -28.60 -8.59
N HIS A 187 -11.56 -27.68 -7.96
CA HIS A 187 -12.06 -27.79 -6.58
C HIS A 187 -10.98 -28.11 -5.53
N PHE A 188 -9.79 -27.52 -5.68
CA PHE A 188 -8.68 -27.71 -4.73
C PHE A 188 -8.90 -26.97 -3.39
N GLY A 189 -10.04 -26.32 -3.22
CA GLY A 189 -10.40 -25.62 -2.00
C GLY A 189 -9.40 -24.51 -1.64
N ILE A 190 -9.08 -24.37 -0.36
CA ILE A 190 -8.17 -23.33 0.13
C ILE A 190 -6.73 -23.48 -0.38
N ALA A 191 -6.29 -24.71 -0.66
CA ALA A 191 -4.98 -24.94 -1.26
C ALA A 191 -4.91 -24.36 -2.67
N GLY A 192 -6.01 -24.43 -3.44
CA GLY A 192 -6.13 -23.82 -4.77
C GLY A 192 -5.92 -22.31 -4.74
N ALA A 193 -6.58 -21.62 -3.81
CA ALA A 193 -6.38 -20.19 -3.58
C ALA A 193 -4.92 -19.86 -3.24
N ALA A 194 -4.34 -20.62 -2.31
CA ALA A 194 -2.93 -20.42 -1.91
C ALA A 194 -1.96 -20.64 -3.08
N PHE A 195 -2.16 -21.66 -3.93
CA PHE A 195 -1.32 -21.90 -5.12
C PHE A 195 -1.49 -20.82 -6.19
N ALA A 196 -2.69 -20.31 -6.40
CA ALA A 196 -2.94 -19.22 -7.33
C ALA A 196 -2.19 -17.94 -6.89
N THR A 197 -2.34 -17.56 -5.62
CA THR A 197 -1.62 -16.44 -5.02
C THR A 197 -0.10 -16.64 -5.06
N MET A 198 0.39 -17.80 -4.68
CA MET A 198 1.81 -18.16 -4.72
C MET A 198 2.40 -17.98 -6.14
N THR A 199 1.72 -18.46 -7.16
CA THR A 199 2.18 -18.37 -8.55
C THR A 199 2.22 -16.93 -9.02
N SER A 200 1.19 -16.14 -8.69
CA SER A 200 1.11 -14.70 -8.97
C SER A 200 2.27 -13.93 -8.32
N GLU A 201 2.57 -14.21 -7.06
CA GLU A 201 3.67 -13.58 -6.32
C GLU A 201 5.04 -13.92 -6.92
N PHE A 202 5.25 -15.15 -7.38
CA PHE A 202 6.48 -15.51 -8.11
C PHE A 202 6.63 -14.71 -9.40
N ILE A 203 5.56 -14.51 -10.16
CA ILE A 203 5.58 -13.65 -11.35
C ILE A 203 5.94 -12.22 -10.96
N GLY A 204 5.23 -11.66 -9.96
CA GLY A 204 5.44 -10.28 -9.52
C GLY A 204 6.82 -10.01 -8.94
N GLY A 205 7.42 -11.00 -8.25
CA GLY A 205 8.72 -10.87 -7.59
C GLY A 205 9.92 -11.26 -8.45
N LEU A 206 9.83 -12.36 -9.23
CA LEU A 206 10.98 -12.90 -9.97
C LEU A 206 11.16 -12.28 -11.36
N LEU A 207 10.10 -11.91 -12.07
CA LEU A 207 10.25 -11.25 -13.37
C LEU A 207 11.09 -9.96 -13.27
N PRO A 208 10.89 -9.07 -12.28
CA PRO A 208 11.76 -7.92 -12.09
C PRO A 208 13.22 -8.30 -11.86
N VAL A 209 13.48 -9.33 -11.06
CA VAL A 209 14.85 -9.83 -10.82
C VAL A 209 15.50 -10.20 -12.14
N VAL A 210 14.83 -11.01 -12.97
CA VAL A 210 15.33 -11.41 -14.29
C VAL A 210 15.57 -10.20 -15.19
N TYR A 211 14.65 -9.22 -15.19
CA TYR A 211 14.78 -8.00 -15.99
C TYR A 211 16.03 -7.19 -15.63
N PHE A 212 16.26 -6.93 -14.34
CA PHE A 212 17.41 -6.14 -13.89
C PHE A 212 18.75 -6.88 -13.94
N PHE A 213 18.72 -8.22 -13.98
CA PHE A 213 19.93 -9.03 -14.21
C PHE A 213 20.38 -9.00 -15.69
N ARG A 214 19.43 -8.93 -16.62
CA ARG A 214 19.74 -8.88 -18.05
C ARG A 214 20.18 -7.48 -18.45
N LYS A 215 20.93 -7.37 -19.56
CA LYS A 215 21.21 -6.07 -20.18
C LYS A 215 19.86 -5.39 -20.51
N ASN A 216 19.67 -4.21 -19.99
CA ASN A 216 18.45 -3.41 -20.15
C ASN A 216 18.80 -1.94 -20.33
N ASP A 217 17.83 -1.14 -20.75
CA ASP A 217 17.95 0.30 -21.03
C ASP A 217 17.45 1.17 -19.87
N SER A 218 17.32 0.60 -18.66
CA SER A 218 16.89 1.34 -17.48
C SER A 218 18.06 2.01 -16.76
N LEU A 219 17.74 2.91 -15.82
CA LEU A 219 18.74 3.58 -14.99
C LEU A 219 19.39 2.64 -13.97
N LEU A 220 18.73 1.53 -13.64
CA LEU A 220 19.16 0.56 -12.63
C LEU A 220 19.42 -0.81 -13.25
N HIS A 221 20.48 -1.46 -12.78
CA HIS A 221 20.85 -2.84 -13.12
C HIS A 221 21.63 -3.46 -11.97
N PHE A 222 21.61 -4.79 -11.87
CA PHE A 222 22.37 -5.48 -10.86
C PHE A 222 23.87 -5.38 -11.14
N VAL A 223 24.60 -5.03 -10.08
CA VAL A 223 26.06 -5.02 -10.01
C VAL A 223 26.49 -5.70 -8.71
N LYS A 224 27.77 -5.96 -8.53
CA LYS A 224 28.29 -6.50 -7.26
C LYS A 224 27.85 -5.61 -6.10
N PRO A 225 27.04 -6.12 -5.16
CA PRO A 225 26.58 -5.31 -4.03
C PRO A 225 27.76 -4.98 -3.10
N VAL A 226 27.71 -3.77 -2.55
CA VAL A 226 28.64 -3.33 -1.51
C VAL A 226 27.80 -2.99 -0.29
N PHE A 227 28.02 -3.70 0.82
CA PHE A 227 27.25 -3.50 2.02
C PHE A 227 27.65 -2.19 2.70
N ASP A 228 26.70 -1.29 2.86
CA ASP A 228 26.83 -0.05 3.63
C ASP A 228 25.73 0.02 4.70
N ARG A 229 26.14 -0.17 5.95
CA ARG A 229 25.25 -0.16 7.11
C ARG A 229 24.49 1.16 7.25
N ARG A 230 25.13 2.30 6.93
CA ARG A 230 24.51 3.62 7.07
C ARG A 230 23.38 3.78 6.07
N VAL A 231 23.60 3.35 4.83
CA VAL A 231 22.59 3.37 3.76
C VAL A 231 21.43 2.45 4.11
N PHE A 232 21.71 1.24 4.60
CA PHE A 232 20.66 0.31 5.01
C PHE A 232 19.79 0.87 6.14
N LEU A 233 20.40 1.36 7.22
CA LEU A 233 19.67 1.98 8.33
C LEU A 233 18.87 3.20 7.88
N LYS A 234 19.43 4.02 7.00
CA LYS A 234 18.74 5.18 6.45
C LYS A 234 17.58 4.80 5.55
N THR A 235 17.71 3.73 4.79
CA THR A 235 16.61 3.14 4.01
C THR A 235 15.49 2.67 4.92
N CYS A 236 15.80 1.94 5.98
CA CYS A 236 14.81 1.46 6.95
C CYS A 236 14.08 2.61 7.65
N THR A 237 14.81 3.63 8.13
CA THR A 237 14.19 4.81 8.77
C THR A 237 13.36 5.61 7.77
N ASN A 238 13.81 5.72 6.52
CA ASN A 238 13.11 6.46 5.50
C ASN A 238 11.83 5.76 5.00
N GLY A 239 11.83 4.43 4.97
CA GLY A 239 10.66 3.62 4.59
C GLY A 239 9.81 3.17 5.78
N SER A 240 10.16 3.53 7.01
CA SER A 240 9.41 3.10 8.22
C SER A 240 7.96 3.61 8.24
N SER A 241 7.66 4.70 7.54
CA SER A 241 6.30 5.20 7.34
C SER A 241 5.38 4.17 6.70
N GLU A 242 5.86 3.44 5.70
CA GLU A 242 5.09 2.39 5.02
C GLU A 242 4.87 1.17 5.93
N LEU A 243 5.92 0.77 6.66
CA LEU A 243 5.81 -0.31 7.63
C LEU A 243 4.79 0.03 8.72
N MET A 244 4.87 1.24 9.28
CA MET A 244 3.93 1.73 10.30
C MET A 244 2.50 1.78 9.77
N THR A 245 2.30 2.27 8.55
CA THR A 245 0.98 2.32 7.91
C THR A 245 0.37 0.93 7.80
N ASN A 246 1.10 -0.04 7.26
CA ASN A 246 0.57 -1.40 7.06
C ASN A 246 0.27 -2.12 8.38
N LEU A 247 1.15 -2.01 9.38
CA LEU A 247 0.91 -2.61 10.71
C LEU A 247 -0.27 -1.95 11.44
N SER A 248 -0.39 -0.62 11.34
CA SER A 248 -1.46 0.13 11.99
C SER A 248 -2.83 -0.19 11.39
N MET A 249 -2.93 -0.39 10.08
CA MET A 249 -4.19 -0.67 9.40
C MET A 249 -4.91 -1.89 9.98
N SER A 250 -4.21 -2.98 10.25
CA SER A 250 -4.82 -4.19 10.83
C SER A 250 -5.37 -3.94 12.22
N LEU A 251 -4.62 -3.24 13.08
CA LEU A 251 -5.04 -2.91 14.44
C LEU A 251 -6.25 -1.97 14.44
N VAL A 252 -6.21 -0.94 13.62
CA VAL A 252 -7.27 0.07 13.53
C VAL A 252 -8.55 -0.54 12.95
N ASN A 253 -8.46 -1.38 11.92
CA ASN A 253 -9.63 -2.10 11.37
C ASN A 253 -10.28 -3.00 12.42
N ALA A 254 -9.48 -3.72 13.22
CA ALA A 254 -10.02 -4.51 14.33
C ALA A 254 -10.74 -3.63 15.35
N LEU A 255 -10.20 -2.46 15.66
CA LEU A 255 -10.80 -1.52 16.60
C LEU A 255 -12.13 -0.94 16.08
N TYR A 256 -12.20 -0.58 14.79
CA TYR A 256 -13.45 -0.16 14.14
C TYR A 256 -14.52 -1.24 14.25
N ASN A 257 -14.17 -2.49 13.94
CA ASN A 257 -15.09 -3.61 14.00
C ASN A 257 -15.60 -3.86 15.44
N LEU A 258 -14.71 -3.77 16.44
CA LEU A 258 -15.09 -3.90 17.85
C LEU A 258 -16.07 -2.81 18.32
N GLN A 259 -15.82 -1.57 17.94
CA GLN A 259 -16.71 -0.45 18.27
C GLN A 259 -18.05 -0.55 17.54
N LEU A 260 -18.03 -0.88 16.26
CA LEU A 260 -19.25 -1.06 15.47
C LEU A 260 -20.11 -2.22 15.99
N MET A 261 -19.46 -3.35 16.37
CA MET A 261 -20.17 -4.48 16.97
C MET A 261 -20.89 -4.08 18.26
N LYS A 262 -20.26 -3.23 19.10
CA LYS A 262 -20.87 -2.75 20.35
C LYS A 262 -22.04 -1.79 20.13
N ILE A 263 -21.97 -0.93 19.10
CA ILE A 263 -22.91 0.18 18.92
C ILE A 263 -24.07 -0.20 17.98
N ALA A 264 -23.79 -0.93 16.92
CA ALA A 264 -24.72 -1.25 15.83
C ALA A 264 -24.79 -2.74 15.47
N GLY A 265 -24.10 -3.60 16.26
CA GLY A 265 -24.08 -5.04 16.01
C GLY A 265 -23.51 -5.43 14.65
N GLU A 266 -23.93 -6.57 14.14
CA GLU A 266 -23.49 -7.11 12.84
C GLU A 266 -23.76 -6.16 11.67
N ASN A 267 -24.85 -5.40 11.71
CA ASN A 267 -25.20 -4.44 10.67
C ASN A 267 -24.16 -3.31 10.57
N GLY A 268 -23.63 -2.83 11.69
CA GLY A 268 -22.57 -1.83 11.70
C GLY A 268 -21.29 -2.33 11.05
N VAL A 269 -20.89 -3.56 11.36
CA VAL A 269 -19.69 -4.21 10.79
C VAL A 269 -19.87 -4.44 9.29
N ALA A 270 -21.06 -4.91 8.86
CA ALA A 270 -21.36 -5.13 7.45
C ALA A 270 -21.36 -3.81 6.65
N ALA A 271 -21.94 -2.74 7.21
CA ALA A 271 -21.92 -1.42 6.61
C ALA A 271 -20.49 -0.89 6.43
N TYR A 272 -19.66 -1.03 7.44
CA TYR A 272 -18.25 -0.62 7.38
C TYR A 272 -17.47 -1.42 6.35
N GLY A 273 -17.66 -2.73 6.28
CA GLY A 273 -17.05 -3.58 5.27
C GLY A 273 -17.33 -3.09 3.84
N ALA A 274 -18.59 -2.75 3.53
CA ALA A 274 -18.99 -2.19 2.23
C ALA A 274 -18.26 -0.87 1.92
N VAL A 275 -18.15 0.04 2.91
CA VAL A 275 -17.41 1.30 2.76
C VAL A 275 -15.92 1.05 2.53
N MET A 276 -15.33 0.07 3.22
CA MET A 276 -13.90 -0.25 3.11
C MET A 276 -13.51 -0.77 1.73
N TYR A 277 -14.33 -1.55 1.05
CA TYR A 277 -14.03 -2.00 -0.32
C TYR A 277 -13.84 -0.81 -1.27
N VAL A 278 -14.68 0.21 -1.15
CA VAL A 278 -14.55 1.43 -1.96
C VAL A 278 -13.34 2.26 -1.53
N ASN A 279 -13.14 2.38 -0.21
CA ASN A 279 -11.99 3.09 0.35
C ASN A 279 -10.66 2.54 -0.17
N PHE A 280 -10.48 1.22 -0.24
CA PHE A 280 -9.26 0.60 -0.75
C PHE A 280 -8.93 1.06 -2.17
N ILE A 281 -9.92 1.11 -3.06
CA ILE A 281 -9.73 1.53 -4.46
C ILE A 281 -9.39 3.03 -4.52
N PHE A 282 -10.09 3.87 -3.75
CA PHE A 282 -9.90 5.31 -3.79
C PHE A 282 -8.54 5.73 -3.19
N VAL A 283 -8.19 5.16 -2.04
CA VAL A 283 -6.88 5.41 -1.40
C VAL A 283 -5.72 4.89 -2.24
N ALA A 284 -5.91 3.77 -2.96
CA ALA A 284 -4.90 3.24 -3.87
C ALA A 284 -4.48 4.25 -4.96
N THR A 285 -5.37 5.15 -5.39
CA THR A 285 -5.03 6.20 -6.35
C THR A 285 -4.02 7.20 -5.77
N PHE A 286 -4.18 7.60 -4.51
CA PHE A 286 -3.24 8.49 -3.82
C PHE A 286 -1.91 7.80 -3.52
N LEU A 287 -1.94 6.51 -3.11
CA LEU A 287 -0.74 5.72 -2.90
C LEU A 287 0.04 5.53 -4.20
N GLY A 288 -0.64 5.24 -5.30
CA GLY A 288 -0.03 5.13 -6.62
C GLY A 288 0.60 6.44 -7.08
N TYR A 289 -0.05 7.58 -6.80
CA TYR A 289 0.52 8.89 -7.04
C TYR A 289 1.80 9.11 -6.23
N ALA A 290 1.75 8.81 -4.93
CA ALA A 290 2.87 8.97 -4.01
C ALA A 290 4.09 8.11 -4.43
N ILE A 291 3.87 6.82 -4.73
CA ILE A 291 4.92 5.90 -5.21
C ILE A 291 5.51 6.38 -6.55
N GLY A 292 4.65 6.86 -7.45
CA GLY A 292 5.09 7.35 -8.77
C GLY A 292 5.87 8.66 -8.72
N CYS A 293 5.54 9.56 -7.77
CA CYS A 293 6.15 10.88 -7.66
C CYS A 293 7.44 10.88 -6.82
N ALA A 294 7.54 10.04 -5.81
CA ALA A 294 8.66 10.05 -4.85
C ALA A 294 10.05 9.92 -5.50
N PRO A 295 10.32 9.00 -6.44
CA PRO A 295 11.63 8.92 -7.10
C PRO A 295 11.99 10.15 -7.93
N VAL A 296 11.00 10.81 -8.54
CA VAL A 296 11.21 12.06 -9.29
C VAL A 296 11.64 13.19 -8.36
N ILE A 297 10.94 13.36 -7.25
CA ILE A 297 11.26 14.34 -6.20
C ILE A 297 12.66 14.06 -5.63
N SER A 298 12.95 12.79 -5.29
CA SER A 298 14.25 12.38 -4.76
C SER A 298 15.40 12.67 -5.71
N TYR A 299 15.19 12.43 -7.01
CA TYR A 299 16.19 12.69 -8.06
C TYR A 299 16.54 14.18 -8.08
N HIS A 300 15.54 15.07 -8.20
CA HIS A 300 15.77 16.51 -8.27
C HIS A 300 16.32 17.07 -6.95
N TYR A 301 15.94 16.50 -5.81
CA TYR A 301 16.57 16.82 -4.53
C TYR A 301 18.05 16.45 -4.53
N GLY A 302 18.42 15.26 -5.01
CA GLY A 302 19.81 14.84 -5.14
C GLY A 302 20.64 15.68 -6.11
N ALA A 303 20.01 16.13 -7.20
CA ALA A 303 20.62 17.01 -8.20
C ALA A 303 20.74 18.48 -7.75
N GLY A 304 20.22 18.86 -6.57
CA GLY A 304 20.20 20.25 -6.12
C GLY A 304 19.28 21.16 -6.95
N ASN A 305 18.38 20.59 -7.73
CA ASN A 305 17.47 21.36 -8.61
C ASN A 305 16.24 21.85 -7.83
N HIS A 306 16.43 22.89 -7.00
CA HIS A 306 15.38 23.46 -6.17
C HIS A 306 14.22 24.05 -6.96
N ALA A 307 14.49 24.59 -8.16
CA ALA A 307 13.44 25.13 -9.04
C ALA A 307 12.45 24.05 -9.46
N GLU A 308 12.97 22.85 -9.86
CA GLU A 308 12.12 21.74 -10.24
C GLU A 308 11.47 21.11 -9.01
N LEU A 309 12.14 21.06 -7.86
CA LEU A 309 11.57 20.59 -6.61
C LEU A 309 10.33 21.41 -6.20
N LYS A 310 10.43 22.74 -6.28
CA LYS A 310 9.32 23.68 -6.07
C LYS A 310 8.19 23.47 -7.08
N ASN A 311 8.53 23.29 -8.37
CA ASN A 311 7.59 22.99 -9.43
C ASN A 311 6.80 21.69 -9.15
N LEU A 312 7.50 20.60 -8.80
CA LEU A 312 6.91 19.30 -8.46
C LEU A 312 6.01 19.38 -7.24
N TYR A 313 6.44 20.07 -6.17
CA TYR A 313 5.62 20.26 -4.98
C TYR A 313 4.30 20.96 -5.30
N LYS A 314 4.35 22.13 -5.98
CA LYS A 314 3.15 22.90 -6.34
C LYS A 314 2.21 22.09 -7.23
N LYS A 315 2.74 21.44 -8.26
CA LYS A 315 1.93 20.64 -9.18
C LYS A 315 1.29 19.44 -8.49
N SER A 316 2.06 18.74 -7.64
CA SER A 316 1.55 17.61 -6.88
C SER A 316 0.44 18.01 -5.92
N MET A 317 0.61 19.12 -5.19
CA MET A 317 -0.44 19.63 -4.30
C MET A 317 -1.72 19.98 -5.08
N SER A 318 -1.59 20.66 -6.23
CA SER A 318 -2.74 20.99 -7.08
C SER A 318 -3.45 19.72 -7.60
N ILE A 319 -2.69 18.75 -8.08
CA ILE A 319 -3.25 17.48 -8.60
C ILE A 319 -4.00 16.74 -7.47
N ILE A 320 -3.39 16.63 -6.30
CA ILE A 320 -3.96 15.89 -5.17
C ILE A 320 -5.22 16.56 -4.64
N LEU A 321 -5.24 17.90 -4.55
CA LEU A 321 -6.42 18.67 -4.15
C LEU A 321 -7.58 18.46 -5.14
N VAL A 322 -7.30 18.62 -6.44
CA VAL A 322 -8.32 18.40 -7.48
C VAL A 322 -8.80 16.95 -7.47
N TRP A 323 -7.89 15.98 -7.33
CA TRP A 323 -8.24 14.57 -7.27
C TRP A 323 -9.07 14.24 -6.03
N GLY A 324 -8.74 14.81 -4.87
CA GLY A 324 -9.53 14.67 -3.65
C GLY A 324 -10.98 15.16 -3.81
N VAL A 325 -11.17 16.31 -4.47
CA VAL A 325 -12.51 16.83 -4.78
C VAL A 325 -13.25 15.90 -5.76
N ILE A 326 -12.57 15.39 -6.79
CA ILE A 326 -13.16 14.44 -7.74
C ILE A 326 -13.59 13.16 -7.02
N LEU A 327 -12.72 12.58 -6.17
CA LEU A 327 -13.07 11.36 -5.43
C LEU A 327 -14.18 11.59 -4.40
N PHE A 328 -14.19 12.72 -3.71
CA PHE A 328 -15.29 13.09 -2.84
C PHE A 328 -16.61 13.19 -3.60
N GLY A 329 -16.63 13.91 -4.73
CA GLY A 329 -17.80 14.02 -5.59
C GLY A 329 -18.26 12.66 -6.14
N ALA A 330 -17.32 11.86 -6.62
CA ALA A 330 -17.61 10.50 -7.09
C ALA A 330 -18.17 9.61 -5.96
N ALA A 331 -17.60 9.69 -4.75
CA ALA A 331 -18.11 8.97 -3.59
C ALA A 331 -19.55 9.37 -3.25
N GLN A 332 -19.87 10.67 -3.23
CA GLN A 332 -21.22 11.16 -2.95
C GLN A 332 -22.25 10.71 -4.00
N LEU A 333 -21.86 10.76 -5.28
CA LEU A 333 -22.74 10.35 -6.40
C LEU A 333 -22.93 8.84 -6.47
N LEU A 334 -21.86 8.06 -6.22
CA LEU A 334 -21.90 6.60 -6.30
C LEU A 334 -22.38 5.93 -5.01
N ALA A 335 -22.42 6.64 -3.87
CA ALA A 335 -22.84 6.08 -2.60
C ALA A 335 -24.18 5.33 -2.64
N PRO A 336 -25.26 5.85 -3.27
CA PRO A 336 -26.53 5.11 -3.35
C PRO A 336 -26.41 3.81 -4.14
N VAL A 337 -25.69 3.86 -5.28
CA VAL A 337 -25.52 2.69 -6.16
C VAL A 337 -24.65 1.63 -5.48
N LEU A 338 -23.51 2.02 -4.92
CA LEU A 338 -22.61 1.11 -4.25
C LEU A 338 -23.25 0.50 -3.00
N SER A 339 -23.91 1.31 -2.16
CA SER A 339 -24.63 0.79 -1.00
C SER A 339 -25.73 -0.20 -1.43
N LYS A 340 -26.43 0.04 -2.53
CA LYS A 340 -27.44 -0.88 -3.06
C LYS A 340 -26.85 -2.20 -3.55
N ILE A 341 -25.69 -2.16 -4.20
CA ILE A 341 -24.99 -3.37 -4.69
C ILE A 341 -24.55 -4.25 -3.50
N PHE A 342 -23.97 -3.66 -2.46
CA PHE A 342 -23.42 -4.44 -1.35
C PHE A 342 -24.48 -4.90 -0.33
N VAL A 343 -25.47 -4.05 -0.04
CA VAL A 343 -26.37 -4.26 1.09
C VAL A 343 -27.84 -3.94 0.78
N GLY A 344 -28.22 -3.87 -0.49
CA GLY A 344 -29.58 -3.51 -0.96
C GLY A 344 -30.68 -4.49 -0.60
N TYR A 345 -30.33 -5.67 -0.09
CA TYR A 345 -31.28 -6.69 0.40
C TYR A 345 -31.92 -6.32 1.74
N ASN A 346 -31.41 -5.33 2.47
CA ASN A 346 -31.92 -4.89 3.76
C ASN A 346 -32.00 -3.36 3.80
N THR A 347 -33.20 -2.79 3.92
CA THR A 347 -33.45 -1.35 3.87
C THR A 347 -32.78 -0.57 5.02
N GLY A 348 -32.79 -1.12 6.22
CA GLY A 348 -32.14 -0.49 7.38
C GLY A 348 -30.61 -0.46 7.24
N LEU A 349 -30.03 -1.58 6.80
CA LEU A 349 -28.59 -1.69 6.55
C LEU A 349 -28.17 -0.80 5.37
N TYR A 350 -28.99 -0.71 4.32
CA TYR A 350 -28.76 0.20 3.20
C TYR A 350 -28.71 1.66 3.67
N ALA A 351 -29.71 2.11 4.44
CA ALA A 351 -29.74 3.47 4.97
C ALA A 351 -28.52 3.81 5.84
N MET A 352 -28.13 2.87 6.72
CA MET A 352 -26.94 2.99 7.56
C MET A 352 -25.64 3.10 6.72
N THR A 353 -25.49 2.22 5.72
CA THR A 353 -24.32 2.18 4.83
C THR A 353 -24.24 3.45 4.00
N LEU A 354 -25.35 3.89 3.41
CA LEU A 354 -25.42 5.12 2.61
C LEU A 354 -25.01 6.36 3.43
N HIS A 355 -25.56 6.47 4.65
CA HIS A 355 -25.22 7.57 5.55
C HIS A 355 -23.74 7.51 5.96
N GLY A 356 -23.28 6.36 6.43
CA GLY A 356 -21.90 6.15 6.83
C GLY A 356 -20.91 6.44 5.69
N PHE A 357 -21.21 5.98 4.47
CA PHE A 357 -20.38 6.22 3.30
C PHE A 357 -20.28 7.71 2.95
N ARG A 358 -21.39 8.44 2.99
CA ARG A 358 -21.40 9.90 2.74
C ARG A 358 -20.57 10.68 3.75
N VAL A 359 -20.68 10.33 5.05
CA VAL A 359 -19.86 10.96 6.10
C VAL A 359 -18.39 10.61 5.95
N TYR A 360 -18.08 9.32 5.74
CA TYR A 360 -16.72 8.83 5.52
C TYR A 360 -16.04 9.49 4.33
N ALA A 361 -16.79 9.71 3.23
CA ALA A 361 -16.27 10.26 1.99
C ALA A 361 -15.66 11.67 2.14
N ILE A 362 -16.03 12.44 3.17
CA ILE A 362 -15.43 13.74 3.46
C ILE A 362 -13.92 13.63 3.67
N ALA A 363 -13.46 12.50 4.21
CA ALA A 363 -12.04 12.24 4.42
C ALA A 363 -11.22 12.24 3.11
N PHE A 364 -11.82 11.87 1.95
CA PHE A 364 -11.11 11.87 0.66
C PHE A 364 -10.60 13.24 0.23
N LEU A 365 -11.17 14.32 0.72
CA LEU A 365 -10.66 15.67 0.48
C LEU A 365 -9.27 15.90 1.08
N ILE A 366 -8.92 15.15 2.13
CA ILE A 366 -7.74 15.40 2.97
C ILE A 366 -6.72 14.26 2.89
N ILE A 367 -7.18 13.01 2.79
CA ILE A 367 -6.34 11.79 2.80
C ILE A 367 -5.16 11.91 1.85
N GLY A 368 -5.39 12.40 0.63
CA GLY A 368 -4.36 12.53 -0.40
C GLY A 368 -3.22 13.46 0.01
N ILE A 369 -3.52 14.57 0.68
CA ILE A 369 -2.51 15.54 1.13
C ILE A 369 -1.60 14.91 2.18
N ASN A 370 -2.16 14.16 3.12
CA ASN A 370 -1.40 13.53 4.19
C ASN A 370 -0.55 12.36 3.67
N ILE A 371 -1.08 11.55 2.74
CA ILE A 371 -0.31 10.48 2.06
C ILE A 371 0.86 11.10 1.30
N PHE A 372 0.60 12.14 0.50
CA PHE A 372 1.65 12.84 -0.23
C PHE A 372 2.65 13.49 0.71
N GLY A 373 2.22 14.12 1.80
CA GLY A 373 3.09 14.74 2.79
C GLY A 373 4.10 13.76 3.37
N SER A 374 3.65 12.59 3.80
CA SER A 374 4.53 11.53 4.27
C SER A 374 5.51 11.08 3.17
N SER A 375 5.00 10.77 1.98
CA SER A 375 5.81 10.33 0.83
C SER A 375 6.79 11.41 0.35
N PHE A 376 6.40 12.68 0.40
CA PHE A 376 7.26 13.81 0.05
C PHE A 376 8.48 13.90 0.97
N PHE A 377 8.29 13.76 2.29
CA PHE A 377 9.41 13.74 3.23
C PHE A 377 10.25 12.46 3.11
N THR A 378 9.66 11.32 2.77
CA THR A 378 10.41 10.12 2.36
C THR A 378 11.29 10.42 1.15
N ALA A 379 10.75 11.07 0.13
CA ALA A 379 11.48 11.46 -1.08
C ALA A 379 12.62 12.45 -0.80
N LEU A 380 12.45 13.35 0.17
CA LEU A 380 13.52 14.24 0.65
C LEU A 380 14.52 13.53 1.58
N ASN A 381 14.40 12.21 1.77
CA ASN A 381 15.21 11.41 2.69
C ASN A 381 15.12 11.89 4.15
N ASN A 382 13.98 12.43 4.56
CA ASN A 382 13.65 12.77 5.93
C ASN A 382 12.64 11.75 6.50
N GLY A 383 13.11 10.53 6.73
CA GLY A 383 12.30 9.42 7.20
C GLY A 383 11.65 9.65 8.56
N LEU A 384 12.27 10.46 9.43
CA LEU A 384 11.69 10.76 10.74
C LEU A 384 10.36 11.51 10.61
N ILE A 385 10.32 12.59 9.82
CA ILE A 385 9.09 13.36 9.62
C ILE A 385 8.04 12.51 8.91
N SER A 386 8.44 11.77 7.88
CA SER A 386 7.55 10.83 7.19
C SER A 386 6.94 9.81 8.14
N ALA A 387 7.75 9.17 8.99
CA ALA A 387 7.30 8.21 9.99
C ALA A 387 6.34 8.84 11.01
N VAL A 388 6.64 10.04 11.50
CA VAL A 388 5.77 10.76 12.45
C VAL A 388 4.41 11.06 11.82
N ILE A 389 4.37 11.59 10.58
CA ILE A 389 3.11 11.86 9.87
C ILE A 389 2.31 10.56 9.73
N SER A 390 2.94 9.48 9.25
CA SER A 390 2.26 8.20 9.07
C SER A 390 1.77 7.60 10.39
N PHE A 391 2.58 7.60 11.43
CA PHE A 391 2.23 7.06 12.74
C PHE A 391 1.07 7.82 13.39
N LEU A 392 1.13 9.14 13.39
CA LEU A 392 0.05 9.97 13.91
C LEU A 392 -1.25 9.74 13.11
N ARG A 393 -1.14 9.70 11.78
CA ARG A 393 -2.27 9.52 10.87
C ARG A 393 -2.93 8.17 11.01
N THR A 394 -2.15 7.08 10.93
CA THR A 394 -2.70 5.73 10.77
C THR A 394 -2.96 5.02 12.10
N LEU A 395 -2.32 5.45 13.18
CA LEU A 395 -2.49 4.83 14.49
C LEU A 395 -3.05 5.82 15.52
N VAL A 396 -2.28 6.83 15.90
CA VAL A 396 -2.59 7.63 17.09
C VAL A 396 -3.93 8.34 16.96
N PHE A 397 -4.09 9.17 15.94
CA PHE A 397 -5.33 9.94 15.78
C PHE A 397 -6.52 9.04 15.44
N GLN A 398 -6.32 7.97 14.66
CA GLN A 398 -7.39 7.03 14.36
C GLN A 398 -7.88 6.30 15.62
N VAL A 399 -6.95 5.76 16.43
CA VAL A 399 -7.30 5.08 17.68
C VAL A 399 -8.02 6.02 18.63
N ILE A 400 -7.51 7.23 18.84
CA ILE A 400 -8.14 8.21 19.72
C ILE A 400 -9.55 8.55 19.22
N MET A 401 -9.72 8.86 17.94
CA MET A 401 -11.03 9.28 17.40
C MET A 401 -12.05 8.13 17.39
N VAL A 402 -11.64 6.91 17.06
CA VAL A 402 -12.53 5.73 17.09
C VAL A 402 -12.99 5.38 18.50
N LEU A 403 -12.18 5.66 19.52
CA LEU A 403 -12.55 5.41 20.90
C LEU A 403 -13.35 6.55 21.54
N THR A 404 -13.09 7.80 21.15
CA THR A 404 -13.69 8.98 21.85
C THR A 404 -14.93 9.51 21.16
N LEU A 405 -14.93 9.70 19.83
CA LEU A 405 -16.07 10.29 19.12
C LEU A 405 -17.37 9.49 19.27
N PRO A 406 -17.37 8.16 19.29
CA PRO A 406 -18.60 7.41 19.51
C PRO A 406 -19.25 7.63 20.88
N LEU A 407 -18.49 8.07 21.88
CA LEU A 407 -19.04 8.36 23.22
C LEU A 407 -20.01 9.54 23.19
N TRP A 408 -19.82 10.50 22.25
CA TRP A 408 -20.66 11.69 22.12
C TRP A 408 -21.64 11.62 20.96
N PHE A 409 -21.27 10.97 19.88
CA PHE A 409 -22.01 10.97 18.61
C PHE A 409 -22.51 9.58 18.18
N GLY A 410 -22.33 8.55 19.03
CA GLY A 410 -22.72 7.18 18.69
C GLY A 410 -22.10 6.70 17.37
N ILE A 411 -22.91 6.10 16.51
CA ILE A 411 -22.45 5.56 15.21
C ILE A 411 -21.91 6.66 14.27
N ASN A 412 -22.44 7.89 14.36
CA ASN A 412 -21.93 9.02 13.58
C ASN A 412 -20.50 9.40 13.97
N GLY A 413 -20.16 9.20 15.26
CA GLY A 413 -18.80 9.34 15.74
C GLY A 413 -17.82 8.37 15.07
N ILE A 414 -18.26 7.13 14.80
CA ILE A 414 -17.42 6.16 14.08
C ILE A 414 -17.21 6.56 12.63
N TRP A 415 -18.29 6.95 11.93
CA TRP A 415 -18.19 7.37 10.53
C TRP A 415 -17.34 8.63 10.34
N SER A 416 -17.38 9.55 11.28
CA SER A 416 -16.59 10.80 11.23
C SER A 416 -15.15 10.64 11.75
N ALA A 417 -14.83 9.54 12.46
CA ALA A 417 -13.54 9.34 13.12
C ALA A 417 -12.35 9.47 12.14
N ILE A 418 -12.45 8.89 10.94
CA ILE A 418 -11.41 9.00 9.92
C ILE A 418 -11.24 10.46 9.45
N GLY A 419 -12.34 11.17 9.20
CA GLY A 419 -12.30 12.56 8.74
C GLY A 419 -11.63 13.48 9.75
N VAL A 420 -11.95 13.31 11.04
CA VAL A 420 -11.34 14.09 12.13
C VAL A 420 -9.86 13.71 12.31
N ALA A 421 -9.53 12.43 12.28
CA ALA A 421 -8.13 11.96 12.36
C ALA A 421 -7.28 12.53 11.21
N GLU A 422 -7.80 12.51 9.99
CA GLU A 422 -7.11 13.09 8.82
C GLU A 422 -7.00 14.62 8.92
N ALA A 423 -8.00 15.32 9.48
CA ALA A 423 -7.93 16.77 9.70
C ALA A 423 -6.85 17.15 10.73
N LEU A 424 -6.73 16.40 11.84
CA LEU A 424 -5.65 16.57 12.81
C LEU A 424 -4.27 16.29 12.17
N THR A 425 -4.19 15.26 11.35
CA THR A 425 -2.97 14.94 10.60
C THR A 425 -2.62 16.05 9.62
N LEU A 426 -3.61 16.66 8.94
CA LEU A 426 -3.39 17.76 8.01
C LEU A 426 -2.74 18.96 8.69
N ILE A 427 -3.16 19.29 9.92
CA ILE A 427 -2.54 20.34 10.72
C ILE A 427 -1.06 20.04 10.93
N MET A 428 -0.73 18.81 11.35
CA MET A 428 0.65 18.38 11.57
C MET A 428 1.46 18.37 10.28
N THR A 429 0.90 17.85 9.19
CA THR A 429 1.53 17.84 7.87
C THR A 429 1.84 19.25 7.39
N THR A 430 0.90 20.17 7.57
CA THR A 430 1.08 21.60 7.21
C THR A 430 2.17 22.26 8.05
N ILE A 431 2.20 22.00 9.35
CA ILE A 431 3.27 22.50 10.24
C ILE A 431 4.65 22.01 9.76
N PHE A 432 4.77 20.73 9.39
CA PHE A 432 6.03 20.20 8.85
C PHE A 432 6.39 20.82 7.50
N PHE A 433 5.44 21.00 6.60
CA PHE A 433 5.69 21.69 5.34
C PHE A 433 6.20 23.13 5.58
N VAL A 434 5.59 23.88 6.48
CA VAL A 434 6.03 25.26 6.77
C VAL A 434 7.40 25.29 7.44
N ARG A 435 7.65 24.42 8.42
CA ARG A 435 8.94 24.42 9.17
C ARG A 435 10.13 23.93 8.35
N GLN A 436 9.90 23.08 7.35
CA GLN A 436 11.00 22.46 6.58
C GLN A 436 11.25 23.16 5.24
N LYS A 437 10.45 24.16 4.87
CA LYS A 437 10.53 24.85 3.56
C LYS A 437 11.91 25.46 3.27
N ASP A 438 12.48 26.13 4.28
CA ASP A 438 13.77 26.83 4.14
C ASP A 438 14.97 25.84 4.08
N LYS A 439 14.82 24.68 4.71
CA LYS A 439 15.85 23.62 4.68
C LYS A 439 15.92 22.93 3.33
N TYR A 440 14.79 22.72 2.66
CA TYR A 440 14.71 21.92 1.43
C TYR A 440 14.41 22.79 0.18
N HIS A 441 14.08 24.06 0.34
CA HIS A 441 13.84 25.04 -0.73
C HIS A 441 12.76 24.63 -1.75
N TYR A 442 11.63 24.07 -1.30
CA TYR A 442 10.53 23.62 -2.17
C TYR A 442 9.31 24.54 -2.17
N LEU A 443 9.30 25.62 -1.38
CA LEU A 443 8.26 26.67 -1.34
C LEU A 443 8.79 28.03 -1.78
#